data_27b7907e9df41f3750f9b5dfdecb01a0
#
_entry.id   27b7907e9df41f3750f9b5dfdecb01a0
#
_cell.length_a   1.000
_cell.length_b   1.000
_cell.length_c   1.000
_cell.angle_alpha   90.00
_cell.angle_beta   90.00
_cell.angle_gamma   90.00
#
_symmetry.space_group_name_H-M   'P 1'
#
loop_
_entity.id
_entity.type
_entity.pdbx_description
1 polymer ?
#
loop_
_entity_poly.entity_id
_entity_poly.type
_entity_poly.pdbx_seq_one_letter_code
_entity_poly.pdbx_strand_id
1 'polypeptide(L)'
;MNELNLNLPFGEYLKADGVSKSTLDAIVESPHRAQYGRKQTTPAMQFGSMLHALLFEARMDYIVRPEVYGPDAKKWNGNATECKAWMAEHAGQNVISPDLADDMHGAVAAIKNHPHFGQITLGSPEVSMFAFDQGGSGLQLKGRADSLNTTNDEGVAHVVDLKTTTDASTRGFSREILSRRYHIQAAMYRRILRLLGYEQFTWTFIILEKGETPLVNIRRLEPQAIDLGDEQLDRDLELLKKCRLHRWFPHFTDEEEKPGYIDLPQFVYDSEQLDLTQ
;
A
#
# COMPACT_ATOMS: atom_id res chain seq x y z
N MET A 1 -20.69 -2.96 10.45
CA MET A 1 -21.13 -2.49 9.11
C MET A 1 -20.52 -3.43 8.08
N ASN A 2 -21.34 -3.99 7.19
CA ASN A 2 -20.86 -4.88 6.10
C ASN A 2 -21.28 -4.22 4.79
N GLU A 3 -20.37 -3.58 4.10
CA GLU A 3 -20.69 -2.82 2.89
C GLU A 3 -19.51 -2.64 1.95
N LEU A 4 -19.82 -2.49 0.64
CA LEU A 4 -18.96 -1.86 -0.35
C LEU A 4 -19.39 -0.41 -0.54
N ASN A 5 -18.47 0.54 -0.47
CA ASN A 5 -18.76 1.94 -0.70
C ASN A 5 -17.86 2.47 -1.83
N LEU A 6 -18.50 2.77 -2.97
CA LEU A 6 -17.83 3.21 -4.20
C LEU A 6 -17.43 4.70 -4.16
N ASN A 7 -18.05 5.48 -3.26
CA ASN A 7 -17.93 6.94 -3.28
C ASN A 7 -17.47 7.54 -1.94
N LEU A 8 -16.93 6.70 -1.03
CA LEU A 8 -16.47 7.20 0.26
C LEU A 8 -15.19 8.03 0.07
N PRO A 9 -15.17 9.31 0.44
CA PRO A 9 -13.97 10.12 0.37
C PRO A 9 -12.85 9.49 1.22
N PHE A 10 -11.59 9.58 0.75
CA PHE A 10 -10.45 8.97 1.45
C PHE A 10 -10.32 9.46 2.91
N GLY A 11 -10.54 10.76 3.16
CA GLY A 11 -10.53 11.31 4.52
C GLY A 11 -11.57 10.69 5.46
N GLU A 12 -12.75 10.34 4.94
CA GLU A 12 -13.81 9.66 5.69
C GLU A 12 -13.48 8.18 5.90
N TYR A 13 -12.91 7.49 4.89
CA TYR A 13 -12.39 6.14 5.05
C TYR A 13 -11.33 6.05 6.16
N LEU A 14 -10.43 7.04 6.25
CA LEU A 14 -9.42 7.05 7.32
C LEU A 14 -10.03 7.17 8.71
N LYS A 15 -11.10 7.97 8.86
CA LYS A 15 -11.82 8.18 10.13
C LYS A 15 -12.75 7.02 10.49
N ALA A 16 -13.21 6.25 9.49
CA ALA A 16 -14.11 5.13 9.72
C ALA A 16 -13.48 4.09 10.64
N ASP A 17 -14.30 3.53 11.54
CA ASP A 17 -13.84 2.45 12.42
C ASP A 17 -13.52 1.18 11.63
N GLY A 18 -12.50 0.48 12.09
CA GLY A 18 -12.06 -0.79 11.50
C GLY A 18 -10.56 -0.98 11.48
N VAL A 19 -10.19 -2.24 11.48
CA VAL A 19 -8.80 -2.68 11.34
C VAL A 19 -8.43 -2.72 9.86
N SER A 20 -7.40 -1.99 9.50
CA SER A 20 -6.84 -1.99 8.14
C SER A 20 -5.50 -2.75 8.10
N LYS A 21 -5.04 -3.11 6.90
CA LYS A 21 -3.71 -3.70 6.69
C LYS A 21 -2.61 -2.87 7.34
N SER A 22 -2.63 -1.55 7.20
CA SER A 22 -1.65 -0.66 7.83
C SER A 22 -1.71 -0.67 9.37
N THR A 23 -2.87 -0.97 9.96
CA THR A 23 -3.01 -1.18 11.41
C THR A 23 -2.29 -2.47 11.83
N LEU A 24 -2.45 -3.54 11.03
CA LEU A 24 -1.80 -4.82 11.30
C LEU A 24 -0.28 -4.76 11.10
N ASP A 25 0.20 -4.05 10.08
CA ASP A 25 1.65 -3.85 9.93
C ASP A 25 2.24 -3.11 11.12
N ALA A 26 1.58 -2.05 11.56
CA ALA A 26 2.05 -1.26 12.68
C ALA A 26 2.05 -2.06 14.00
N ILE A 27 1.02 -2.91 14.26
CA ILE A 27 0.95 -3.68 15.50
C ILE A 27 2.02 -4.76 15.56
N VAL A 28 2.37 -5.36 14.43
CA VAL A 28 3.43 -6.38 14.34
C VAL A 28 4.82 -5.74 14.45
N GLU A 29 5.03 -4.57 13.87
CA GLU A 29 6.30 -3.84 13.98
C GLU A 29 6.54 -3.36 15.41
N SER A 30 5.55 -2.70 16.01
CA SER A 30 5.60 -2.18 17.38
C SER A 30 4.20 -1.87 17.88
N PRO A 31 3.63 -2.67 18.78
CA PRO A 31 2.33 -2.39 19.39
C PRO A 31 2.25 -0.97 19.99
N HIS A 32 3.31 -0.53 20.66
CA HIS A 32 3.39 0.82 21.24
C HIS A 32 3.29 1.91 20.17
N ARG A 33 4.06 1.78 19.07
CA ARG A 33 4.02 2.73 17.95
C ARG A 33 2.67 2.72 17.23
N ALA A 34 2.07 1.54 17.09
CA ALA A 34 0.75 1.39 16.48
C ALA A 34 -0.33 2.16 17.26
N GLN A 35 -0.25 2.16 18.59
CA GLN A 35 -1.21 2.81 19.48
C GLN A 35 -0.94 4.31 19.66
N TYR A 36 0.31 4.71 19.82
CA TYR A 36 0.70 6.06 20.27
C TYR A 36 1.49 6.83 19.22
N GLY A 37 1.95 6.18 18.16
CA GLY A 37 2.73 6.79 17.09
C GLY A 37 1.89 7.69 16.18
N ARG A 38 2.54 8.71 15.59
CA ARG A 38 1.91 9.55 14.58
C ARG A 38 2.20 8.98 13.19
N LYS A 39 1.15 8.85 12.38
CA LYS A 39 1.31 8.50 10.96
C LYS A 39 1.95 9.67 10.23
N GLN A 40 3.00 9.41 9.46
CA GLN A 40 3.65 10.40 8.61
C GLN A 40 3.41 10.04 7.14
N THR A 41 3.11 11.04 6.33
CA THR A 41 3.03 10.88 4.88
C THR A 41 4.40 11.15 4.28
N THR A 42 4.91 10.23 3.48
CA THR A 42 6.20 10.39 2.79
C THR A 42 6.01 10.87 1.36
N PRO A 43 7.02 11.49 0.71
CA PRO A 43 6.95 11.84 -0.72
C PRO A 43 6.64 10.63 -1.62
N ALA A 44 7.15 9.45 -1.28
CA ALA A 44 6.86 8.21 -2.01
C ALA A 44 5.37 7.82 -1.92
N MET A 45 4.74 8.00 -0.74
CA MET A 45 3.30 7.77 -0.57
C MET A 45 2.47 8.80 -1.35
N GLN A 46 2.88 10.07 -1.35
CA GLN A 46 2.21 11.11 -2.14
C GLN A 46 2.28 10.81 -3.64
N PHE A 47 3.46 10.45 -4.15
CA PHE A 47 3.63 10.02 -5.53
C PHE A 47 2.70 8.85 -5.88
N GLY A 48 2.68 7.81 -5.05
CA GLY A 48 1.78 6.67 -5.22
C GLY A 48 0.32 7.10 -5.31
N SER A 49 -0.17 7.91 -4.38
CA SER A 49 -1.56 8.39 -4.35
C SER A 49 -1.92 9.21 -5.59
N MET A 50 -1.04 10.10 -6.05
CA MET A 50 -1.27 10.87 -7.28
C MET A 50 -1.31 9.96 -8.52
N LEU A 51 -0.43 8.96 -8.57
CA LEU A 51 -0.40 8.00 -9.68
C LEU A 51 -1.67 7.12 -9.71
N HIS A 52 -2.18 6.68 -8.56
CA HIS A 52 -3.45 5.96 -8.44
C HIS A 52 -4.61 6.80 -9.00
N ALA A 53 -4.73 8.06 -8.57
CA ALA A 53 -5.77 8.96 -9.07
C ALA A 53 -5.68 9.17 -10.58
N LEU A 54 -4.47 9.33 -11.11
CA LEU A 54 -4.25 9.51 -12.55
C LEU A 54 -4.57 8.24 -13.37
N LEU A 55 -4.18 7.06 -12.87
CA LEU A 55 -4.37 5.80 -13.57
C LEU A 55 -5.82 5.32 -13.55
N PHE A 56 -6.44 5.27 -12.35
CA PHE A 56 -7.74 4.64 -12.14
C PHE A 56 -8.92 5.60 -12.23
N GLU A 57 -8.72 6.87 -11.86
CA GLU A 57 -9.80 7.87 -11.83
C GLU A 57 -9.67 8.92 -12.96
N ALA A 58 -8.60 8.90 -13.74
CA ALA A 58 -8.24 9.96 -14.70
C ALA A 58 -8.25 11.37 -14.06
N ARG A 59 -7.91 11.47 -12.78
CA ARG A 59 -7.96 12.68 -11.96
C ARG A 59 -6.55 13.14 -11.61
N MET A 60 -6.28 14.43 -11.79
CA MET A 60 -5.03 15.06 -11.38
C MET A 60 -5.20 15.68 -9.99
N ASP A 61 -4.71 15.00 -8.97
CA ASP A 61 -4.71 15.48 -7.58
C ASP A 61 -3.45 16.30 -7.24
N TYR A 62 -2.98 17.07 -8.23
CA TYR A 62 -1.78 17.90 -8.11
C TYR A 62 -1.87 19.12 -9.00
N ILE A 63 -1.03 20.10 -8.69
CA ILE A 63 -0.78 21.28 -9.51
C ILE A 63 0.67 21.26 -9.96
N VAL A 64 0.89 21.55 -11.23
CA VAL A 64 2.24 21.67 -11.79
C VAL A 64 2.70 23.12 -11.59
N ARG A 65 3.81 23.30 -10.86
CA ARG A 65 4.41 24.61 -10.74
C ARG A 65 4.98 25.10 -12.07
N PRO A 66 5.09 26.41 -12.30
CA PRO A 66 5.77 26.94 -13.48
C PRO A 66 7.24 26.42 -13.58
N GLU A 67 7.71 26.25 -14.79
CA GLU A 67 9.10 25.93 -15.06
C GLU A 67 10.03 27.14 -14.83
N VAL A 68 9.52 28.33 -15.14
CA VAL A 68 10.22 29.62 -15.04
C VAL A 68 9.40 30.64 -14.22
N TYR A 69 10.07 31.69 -13.74
CA TYR A 69 9.43 32.75 -12.99
C TYR A 69 9.99 34.16 -13.37
N GLY A 70 9.24 35.18 -13.04
CA GLY A 70 9.61 36.56 -13.29
C GLY A 70 9.60 36.97 -14.77
N PRO A 71 9.77 38.28 -15.07
CA PRO A 71 9.70 38.80 -16.42
C PRO A 71 10.84 38.31 -17.34
N ASP A 72 11.99 37.92 -16.74
CA ASP A 72 13.15 37.41 -17.47
C ASP A 72 13.09 35.88 -17.70
N ALA A 73 11.98 35.23 -17.40
CA ALA A 73 11.77 33.77 -17.52
C ALA A 73 12.91 32.94 -16.90
N LYS A 74 13.34 33.30 -15.69
CA LYS A 74 14.39 32.60 -14.97
C LYS A 74 13.91 31.21 -14.54
N LYS A 75 14.79 30.22 -14.59
CA LYS A 75 14.47 28.85 -14.12
C LYS A 75 13.95 28.90 -12.68
N TRP A 76 12.89 28.14 -12.38
CA TRP A 76 12.27 28.09 -11.07
C TRP A 76 13.29 27.93 -9.94
N ASN A 77 13.18 28.82 -8.94
CA ASN A 77 14.02 28.79 -7.75
C ASN A 77 13.13 28.97 -6.50
N GLY A 78 12.95 27.90 -5.73
CA GLY A 78 12.12 27.92 -4.52
C GLY A 78 12.55 28.94 -3.44
N ASN A 79 13.74 29.56 -3.57
CA ASN A 79 14.19 30.63 -2.68
C ASN A 79 13.80 32.03 -3.16
N ALA A 80 13.41 32.20 -4.42
CA ALA A 80 12.98 33.48 -4.97
C ALA A 80 11.64 33.93 -4.35
N THR A 81 11.47 35.23 -4.19
CA THR A 81 10.28 35.81 -3.55
C THR A 81 8.99 35.47 -4.32
N GLU A 82 9.05 35.56 -5.64
CA GLU A 82 7.91 35.25 -6.52
C GLU A 82 7.53 33.77 -6.44
N CYS A 83 8.53 32.88 -6.40
CA CYS A 83 8.28 31.44 -6.26
C CYS A 83 7.68 31.10 -4.88
N LYS A 84 8.15 31.75 -3.82
CA LYS A 84 7.56 31.60 -2.47
C LYS A 84 6.13 32.11 -2.41
N ALA A 85 5.85 33.28 -3.04
CA ALA A 85 4.51 33.81 -3.12
C ALA A 85 3.57 32.83 -3.86
N TRP A 86 4.01 32.32 -5.01
CA TRP A 86 3.25 31.32 -5.77
C TRP A 86 2.97 30.05 -4.94
N MET A 87 3.98 29.52 -4.23
CA MET A 87 3.80 28.36 -3.34
C MET A 87 2.83 28.64 -2.19
N ALA A 88 2.82 29.87 -1.66
CA ALA A 88 1.88 30.28 -0.61
C ALA A 88 0.43 30.35 -1.12
N GLU A 89 0.21 30.79 -2.35
CA GLU A 89 -1.12 30.79 -2.99
C GLU A 89 -1.67 29.37 -3.18
N HIS A 90 -0.78 28.37 -3.35
CA HIS A 90 -1.13 26.97 -3.55
C HIS A 90 -0.90 26.12 -2.28
N ALA A 91 -0.86 26.77 -1.11
CA ALA A 91 -0.66 26.08 0.16
C ALA A 91 -1.77 25.02 0.40
N GLY A 92 -1.37 23.83 0.83
CA GLY A 92 -2.30 22.72 1.07
C GLY A 92 -2.63 21.88 -0.17
N GLN A 93 -2.15 22.25 -1.35
CA GLN A 93 -2.27 21.46 -2.57
C GLN A 93 -0.99 20.64 -2.82
N ASN A 94 -1.10 19.55 -3.56
CA ASN A 94 0.05 18.77 -3.98
C ASN A 94 0.73 19.47 -5.16
N VAL A 95 1.75 20.27 -4.90
CA VAL A 95 2.52 20.97 -5.94
C VAL A 95 3.69 20.11 -6.39
N ILE A 96 3.79 19.85 -7.70
CA ILE A 96 4.86 19.07 -8.30
C ILE A 96 5.63 19.87 -9.38
N SER A 97 6.82 19.39 -9.76
CA SER A 97 7.56 19.96 -10.89
C SER A 97 7.00 19.50 -12.23
N PRO A 98 7.25 20.24 -13.34
CA PRO A 98 6.92 19.76 -14.69
C PRO A 98 7.52 18.38 -14.97
N ASP A 99 8.80 18.16 -14.69
CA ASP A 99 9.48 16.89 -14.90
C ASP A 99 8.75 15.73 -14.19
N LEU A 100 8.32 15.94 -12.93
CA LEU A 100 7.60 14.90 -12.19
C LEU A 100 6.21 14.64 -12.79
N ALA A 101 5.54 15.67 -13.34
CA ALA A 101 4.28 15.48 -14.04
C ALA A 101 4.46 14.66 -15.31
N ASP A 102 5.52 14.96 -16.09
CA ASP A 102 5.87 14.20 -17.29
C ASP A 102 6.21 12.75 -16.95
N ASP A 103 6.99 12.50 -15.89
CA ASP A 103 7.30 11.16 -15.39
C ASP A 103 6.02 10.38 -15.03
N MET A 104 5.05 11.02 -14.36
CA MET A 104 3.79 10.38 -14.00
C MET A 104 2.93 10.06 -15.23
N HIS A 105 2.85 10.95 -16.20
CA HIS A 105 2.14 10.70 -17.45
C HIS A 105 2.82 9.60 -18.27
N GLY A 106 4.15 9.62 -18.34
CA GLY A 106 4.97 8.56 -18.93
C GLY A 106 4.73 7.19 -18.29
N ALA A 107 4.69 7.15 -16.96
CA ALA A 107 4.39 5.94 -16.20
C ALA A 107 3.00 5.39 -16.51
N VAL A 108 1.97 6.23 -16.53
CA VAL A 108 0.60 5.82 -16.90
C VAL A 108 0.53 5.31 -18.34
N ALA A 109 1.21 5.99 -19.27
CA ALA A 109 1.30 5.55 -20.66
C ALA A 109 1.99 4.17 -20.76
N ALA A 110 3.10 3.96 -20.06
CA ALA A 110 3.80 2.68 -20.01
C ALA A 110 2.91 1.55 -19.48
N ILE A 111 2.15 1.81 -18.41
CA ILE A 111 1.19 0.84 -17.86
C ILE A 111 0.11 0.49 -18.89
N LYS A 112 -0.53 1.50 -19.50
CA LYS A 112 -1.63 1.30 -20.47
C LYS A 112 -1.16 0.60 -21.75
N ASN A 113 0.09 0.80 -22.15
CA ASN A 113 0.71 0.16 -23.31
C ASN A 113 1.27 -1.23 -23.03
N HIS A 114 1.28 -1.68 -21.77
CA HIS A 114 1.80 -3.01 -21.42
C HIS A 114 0.89 -4.11 -22.07
N PRO A 115 1.46 -5.15 -22.73
CA PRO A 115 0.69 -6.17 -23.45
C PRO A 115 -0.39 -6.87 -22.62
N HIS A 116 -0.18 -6.99 -21.32
CA HIS A 116 -1.15 -7.62 -20.41
C HIS A 116 -2.14 -6.65 -19.78
N PHE A 117 -2.02 -5.34 -20.00
CA PHE A 117 -2.95 -4.38 -19.39
C PHE A 117 -4.39 -4.60 -19.87
N GLY A 118 -4.60 -4.85 -21.17
CA GLY A 118 -5.91 -5.16 -21.72
C GLY A 118 -6.49 -6.52 -21.31
N GLN A 119 -5.72 -7.34 -20.58
CA GLN A 119 -6.15 -8.67 -20.12
C GLN A 119 -6.56 -8.66 -18.62
N ILE A 120 -6.39 -7.53 -17.92
CA ILE A 120 -6.83 -7.40 -16.53
C ILE A 120 -8.23 -6.86 -16.45
N THR A 121 -9.01 -7.38 -15.51
CA THR A 121 -10.38 -6.95 -15.27
C THR A 121 -10.38 -5.78 -14.30
N LEU A 122 -10.42 -4.57 -14.84
CA LEU A 122 -10.60 -3.36 -14.04
C LEU A 122 -12.05 -3.19 -13.61
N GLY A 123 -12.28 -2.53 -12.49
CA GLY A 123 -13.59 -2.21 -11.96
C GLY A 123 -13.69 -0.78 -11.45
N SER A 124 -14.54 -0.57 -10.47
CA SER A 124 -14.68 0.73 -9.81
C SER A 124 -13.38 1.09 -9.08
N PRO A 125 -12.91 2.35 -9.20
CA PRO A 125 -11.72 2.81 -8.50
C PRO A 125 -12.00 3.07 -7.02
N GLU A 126 -10.95 2.96 -6.20
CA GLU A 126 -10.93 3.44 -4.80
C GLU A 126 -12.10 2.92 -3.94
N VAL A 127 -12.48 1.64 -4.12
CA VAL A 127 -13.61 1.04 -3.43
C VAL A 127 -13.29 0.76 -1.98
N SER A 128 -14.00 1.42 -1.07
CA SER A 128 -13.91 1.16 0.37
C SER A 128 -14.77 -0.04 0.75
N MET A 129 -14.18 -0.96 1.51
CA MET A 129 -14.81 -2.21 1.92
C MET A 129 -14.81 -2.31 3.44
N PHE A 130 -15.95 -2.72 4.02
CA PHE A 130 -16.09 -2.90 5.46
C PHE A 130 -16.80 -4.22 5.73
N ALA A 131 -16.29 -5.02 6.67
CA ALA A 131 -16.96 -6.24 7.11
C ALA A 131 -16.63 -6.55 8.57
N PHE A 132 -17.64 -6.98 9.31
CA PHE A 132 -17.47 -7.48 10.67
C PHE A 132 -17.15 -8.97 10.63
N ASP A 133 -15.96 -9.33 11.10
CA ASP A 133 -15.44 -10.71 11.08
C ASP A 133 -15.98 -11.53 12.25
N GLN A 134 -17.31 -11.77 12.25
CA GLN A 134 -18.03 -12.40 13.35
C GLN A 134 -17.58 -13.83 13.62
N GLY A 135 -17.29 -14.61 12.58
CA GLY A 135 -16.87 -16.02 12.69
C GLY A 135 -15.39 -16.22 12.96
N GLY A 136 -14.58 -15.14 12.90
CA GLY A 136 -13.14 -15.15 13.08
C GLY A 136 -12.68 -14.26 14.22
N SER A 137 -12.06 -13.12 13.88
CA SER A 137 -11.46 -12.24 14.88
C SER A 137 -12.45 -11.49 15.79
N GLY A 138 -13.71 -11.34 15.39
CA GLY A 138 -14.69 -10.50 16.09
C GLY A 138 -14.39 -9.00 15.97
N LEU A 139 -13.62 -8.59 14.97
CA LEU A 139 -13.25 -7.20 14.72
C LEU A 139 -13.93 -6.67 13.45
N GLN A 140 -14.18 -5.38 13.41
CA GLN A 140 -14.53 -4.69 12.16
C GLN A 140 -13.27 -4.57 11.32
N LEU A 141 -13.28 -5.14 10.11
CA LEU A 141 -12.21 -5.03 9.13
C LEU A 141 -12.55 -3.94 8.13
N LYS A 142 -11.54 -3.27 7.61
CA LYS A 142 -11.68 -2.31 6.50
C LYS A 142 -10.53 -2.41 5.51
N GLY A 143 -10.86 -2.23 4.23
CA GLY A 143 -9.92 -2.17 3.12
C GLY A 143 -10.35 -1.11 2.12
N ARG A 144 -9.42 -0.70 1.25
CA ARG A 144 -9.71 0.17 0.11
C ARG A 144 -8.93 -0.36 -1.08
N ALA A 145 -9.66 -0.86 -2.06
CA ALA A 145 -9.07 -1.43 -3.28
C ALA A 145 -8.85 -0.32 -4.31
N ASP A 146 -7.67 -0.31 -4.94
CA ASP A 146 -7.36 0.66 -6.00
C ASP A 146 -8.32 0.49 -7.19
N SER A 147 -8.64 -0.76 -7.55
CA SER A 147 -9.71 -1.12 -8.47
C SER A 147 -10.35 -2.43 -8.06
N LEU A 148 -11.68 -2.44 -7.99
CA LEU A 148 -12.48 -3.62 -7.64
C LEU A 148 -13.59 -3.84 -8.65
N ASN A 149 -13.62 -5.02 -9.28
CA ASN A 149 -14.73 -5.47 -10.12
C ASN A 149 -15.47 -6.63 -9.46
N THR A 150 -16.74 -6.45 -9.19
CA THR A 150 -17.65 -7.45 -8.60
C THR A 150 -18.92 -7.65 -9.46
N THR A 151 -18.99 -7.01 -10.63
CA THR A 151 -20.20 -6.98 -11.48
C THR A 151 -20.03 -7.78 -12.76
N ASN A 152 -19.18 -8.82 -12.72
CA ASN A 152 -18.97 -9.72 -13.86
C ASN A 152 -19.88 -10.95 -13.80
N ASP A 153 -20.12 -11.58 -14.96
CA ASP A 153 -20.98 -12.76 -15.07
C ASP A 153 -20.42 -14.00 -14.34
N GLU A 154 -19.14 -14.00 -14.02
CA GLU A 154 -18.45 -15.10 -13.33
C GLU A 154 -18.63 -15.07 -11.81
N GLY A 155 -19.15 -13.98 -11.24
CA GLY A 155 -19.26 -13.80 -9.78
C GLY A 155 -17.92 -13.74 -9.05
N VAL A 156 -16.84 -13.44 -9.76
CA VAL A 156 -15.48 -13.33 -9.22
C VAL A 156 -15.18 -11.90 -8.82
N ALA A 157 -14.69 -11.69 -7.60
CA ALA A 157 -14.18 -10.39 -7.20
C ALA A 157 -12.74 -10.21 -7.73
N HIS A 158 -12.54 -9.33 -8.70
CA HIS A 158 -11.22 -8.99 -9.23
C HIS A 158 -10.68 -7.74 -8.56
N VAL A 159 -9.60 -7.89 -7.79
CA VAL A 159 -8.87 -6.76 -7.21
C VAL A 159 -7.63 -6.50 -8.05
N VAL A 160 -7.44 -5.24 -8.43
CA VAL A 160 -6.20 -4.75 -9.06
C VAL A 160 -5.58 -3.71 -8.14
N ASP A 161 -4.28 -3.85 -7.89
CA ASP A 161 -3.52 -3.06 -6.93
C ASP A 161 -2.22 -2.56 -7.58
N LEU A 162 -2.02 -1.25 -7.60
CA LEU A 162 -0.83 -0.61 -8.16
C LEU A 162 0.26 -0.47 -7.10
N LYS A 163 1.44 -0.97 -7.42
CA LYS A 163 2.62 -0.82 -6.57
C LYS A 163 3.77 -0.15 -7.30
N THR A 164 4.39 0.82 -6.68
CA THR A 164 5.65 1.41 -7.16
C THR A 164 6.82 0.78 -6.42
N THR A 165 7.84 0.38 -7.15
CA THR A 165 9.02 -0.33 -6.63
C THR A 165 10.32 0.22 -7.22
N THR A 166 11.44 -0.27 -6.74
CA THR A 166 12.78 -0.09 -7.31
C THR A 166 13.25 -1.28 -8.14
N ASP A 167 12.50 -2.40 -8.13
CA ASP A 167 12.77 -3.59 -8.94
C ASP A 167 11.44 -4.29 -9.28
N ALA A 168 10.93 -4.06 -10.49
CA ALA A 168 9.70 -4.68 -11.00
C ALA A 168 9.89 -6.09 -11.55
N SER A 169 11.10 -6.64 -11.51
CA SER A 169 11.32 -8.03 -11.90
C SER A 169 10.50 -8.98 -11.00
N THR A 170 10.13 -10.14 -11.52
CA THR A 170 9.38 -11.13 -10.73
C THR A 170 10.15 -11.50 -9.44
N ARG A 171 11.47 -11.63 -9.52
CA ARG A 171 12.32 -11.97 -8.37
C ARG A 171 12.38 -10.83 -7.33
N GLY A 172 12.56 -9.59 -7.79
CA GLY A 172 12.63 -8.42 -6.93
C GLY A 172 11.30 -8.19 -6.21
N PHE A 173 10.22 -8.17 -6.97
CA PHE A 173 8.89 -7.92 -6.42
C PHE A 173 8.39 -9.05 -5.52
N SER A 174 8.77 -10.32 -5.76
CA SER A 174 8.44 -11.42 -4.83
C SER A 174 9.02 -11.18 -3.42
N ARG A 175 10.23 -10.63 -3.33
CA ARG A 175 10.82 -10.26 -2.04
C ARG A 175 10.09 -9.09 -1.40
N GLU A 176 9.63 -8.14 -2.22
CA GLU A 176 8.85 -7.00 -1.75
C GLU A 176 7.45 -7.42 -1.27
N ILE A 177 6.78 -8.37 -1.94
CA ILE A 177 5.53 -8.97 -1.45
C ILE A 177 5.71 -9.49 -0.02
N LEU A 178 6.81 -10.19 0.25
CA LEU A 178 7.10 -10.71 1.59
C LEU A 178 7.42 -9.58 2.58
N SER A 179 8.37 -8.71 2.27
CA SER A 179 8.85 -7.66 3.18
C SER A 179 7.79 -6.59 3.48
N ARG A 180 6.94 -6.27 2.50
CA ARG A 180 5.82 -5.33 2.63
C ARG A 180 4.51 -6.00 3.03
N ARG A 181 4.54 -7.35 3.16
CA ARG A 181 3.38 -8.14 3.58
C ARG A 181 2.16 -7.95 2.68
N TYR A 182 2.35 -7.81 1.34
CA TYR A 182 1.24 -7.59 0.40
C TYR A 182 0.33 -8.82 0.27
N HIS A 183 0.83 -10.01 0.50
CA HIS A 183 0.03 -11.24 0.57
C HIS A 183 -0.99 -11.20 1.72
N ILE A 184 -0.68 -10.56 2.85
CA ILE A 184 -1.61 -10.34 3.96
C ILE A 184 -2.67 -9.29 3.59
N GLN A 185 -2.29 -8.26 2.81
CA GLN A 185 -3.27 -7.32 2.26
C GLN A 185 -4.29 -8.05 1.39
N ALA A 186 -3.83 -8.93 0.49
CA ALA A 186 -4.69 -9.72 -0.38
C ALA A 186 -5.58 -10.68 0.42
N ALA A 187 -5.04 -11.36 1.43
CA ALA A 187 -5.79 -12.23 2.33
C ALA A 187 -6.89 -11.46 3.09
N MET A 188 -6.56 -10.30 3.65
CA MET A 188 -7.52 -9.46 4.34
C MET A 188 -8.65 -9.00 3.43
N TYR A 189 -8.36 -8.60 2.18
CA TYR A 189 -9.37 -8.18 1.22
C TYR A 189 -10.22 -9.37 0.78
N ARG A 190 -9.62 -10.55 0.54
CA ARG A 190 -10.35 -11.79 0.29
C ARG A 190 -11.31 -12.12 1.44
N ARG A 191 -10.88 -11.98 2.69
CA ARG A 191 -11.72 -12.20 3.87
C ARG A 191 -12.90 -11.21 3.92
N ILE A 192 -12.65 -9.92 3.73
CA ILE A 192 -13.71 -8.91 3.68
C ILE A 192 -14.72 -9.24 2.57
N LEU A 193 -14.23 -9.54 1.36
CA LEU A 193 -15.10 -9.85 0.22
C LEU A 193 -15.91 -11.12 0.44
N ARG A 194 -15.35 -12.16 1.05
CA ARG A 194 -16.13 -13.38 1.44
C ARG A 194 -17.23 -13.06 2.45
N LEU A 195 -16.95 -12.23 3.44
CA LEU A 195 -17.97 -11.77 4.40
C LEU A 195 -19.08 -10.92 3.74
N LEU A 196 -18.81 -10.36 2.58
CA LEU A 196 -19.74 -9.61 1.74
C LEU A 196 -20.45 -10.50 0.68
N GLY A 197 -20.15 -11.82 0.65
CA GLY A 197 -20.79 -12.80 -0.22
C GLY A 197 -20.07 -13.11 -1.53
N TYR A 198 -18.82 -12.64 -1.72
CA TYR A 198 -18.01 -12.93 -2.89
C TYR A 198 -17.06 -14.11 -2.60
N GLU A 199 -17.46 -15.31 -3.03
CA GLU A 199 -16.70 -16.54 -2.73
C GLU A 199 -15.41 -16.67 -3.55
N GLN A 200 -15.43 -16.20 -4.81
CA GLN A 200 -14.30 -16.28 -5.72
C GLN A 200 -13.55 -14.94 -5.77
N PHE A 201 -12.24 -15.03 -5.83
CA PHE A 201 -11.37 -13.86 -5.71
C PHE A 201 -10.11 -14.00 -6.55
N THR A 202 -9.68 -12.91 -7.18
CA THR A 202 -8.37 -12.78 -7.81
C THR A 202 -7.68 -11.50 -7.39
N TRP A 203 -6.35 -11.56 -7.29
CA TRP A 203 -5.52 -10.39 -6.99
C TRP A 203 -4.48 -10.20 -8.09
N THR A 204 -4.47 -9.03 -8.70
CA THR A 204 -3.52 -8.66 -9.74
C THR A 204 -2.74 -7.42 -9.31
N PHE A 205 -1.42 -7.51 -9.38
CA PHE A 205 -0.54 -6.36 -9.21
C PHE A 205 -0.24 -5.71 -10.57
N ILE A 206 -0.33 -4.38 -10.62
CA ILE A 206 0.36 -3.54 -11.59
C ILE A 206 1.62 -3.04 -10.87
N ILE A 207 2.79 -3.42 -11.36
CA ILE A 207 4.06 -3.15 -10.71
C ILE A 207 4.83 -2.17 -11.56
N LEU A 208 5.08 -0.97 -11.02
CA LEU A 208 5.80 0.09 -11.71
C LEU A 208 7.17 0.31 -11.06
N GLU A 209 8.23 0.06 -11.82
CA GLU A 209 9.57 0.49 -11.45
C GLU A 209 9.79 1.92 -11.94
N LYS A 210 10.17 2.79 -11.01
CA LYS A 210 10.43 4.20 -11.28
C LYS A 210 11.83 4.41 -11.84
N GLY A 211 11.96 5.27 -12.82
CA GLY A 211 13.24 5.62 -13.46
C GLY A 211 13.00 6.48 -14.70
N GLU A 212 14.07 6.90 -15.37
CA GLU A 212 13.99 7.65 -16.63
C GLU A 212 13.17 6.89 -17.69
N THR A 213 13.24 5.56 -17.66
CA THR A 213 12.40 4.69 -18.47
C THR A 213 11.59 3.81 -17.52
N PRO A 214 10.29 4.08 -17.31
CA PRO A 214 9.47 3.31 -16.41
C PRO A 214 9.30 1.86 -16.91
N LEU A 215 9.60 0.89 -16.06
CA LEU A 215 9.40 -0.53 -16.35
C LEU A 215 8.12 -1.00 -15.68
N VAL A 216 7.31 -1.77 -16.42
CA VAL A 216 6.03 -2.27 -15.94
C VAL A 216 6.02 -3.80 -15.95
N ASN A 217 5.51 -4.39 -14.88
CA ASN A 217 5.22 -5.80 -14.82
C ASN A 217 3.78 -5.98 -14.29
N ILE A 218 3.04 -6.94 -14.85
CA ILE A 218 1.68 -7.25 -14.40
C ILE A 218 1.65 -8.72 -14.01
N ARG A 219 1.28 -9.00 -12.75
CA ARG A 219 1.31 -10.35 -12.18
C ARG A 219 0.10 -10.60 -11.29
N ARG A 220 -0.46 -11.80 -11.38
CA ARG A 220 -1.43 -12.31 -10.42
C ARG A 220 -0.71 -12.91 -9.21
N LEU A 221 -1.26 -12.70 -8.03
CA LEU A 221 -0.75 -13.34 -6.82
C LEU A 221 -1.28 -14.77 -6.75
N GLU A 222 -0.39 -15.70 -6.48
CA GLU A 222 -0.73 -17.11 -6.37
C GLU A 222 -1.67 -17.37 -5.17
N PRO A 223 -2.69 -18.24 -5.33
CA PRO A 223 -3.61 -18.56 -4.24
C PRO A 223 -2.91 -19.03 -2.97
N GLN A 224 -1.86 -19.84 -3.09
CA GLN A 224 -1.08 -20.34 -1.95
C GLN A 224 -0.43 -19.20 -1.15
N ALA A 225 0.02 -18.12 -1.81
CA ALA A 225 0.57 -16.96 -1.12
C ALA A 225 -0.53 -16.22 -0.32
N ILE A 226 -1.75 -16.20 -0.85
CA ILE A 226 -2.90 -15.59 -0.15
C ILE A 226 -3.32 -16.48 1.04
N ASP A 227 -3.25 -17.80 0.91
CA ASP A 227 -3.56 -18.75 1.99
C ASP A 227 -2.56 -18.61 3.15
N LEU A 228 -1.27 -18.50 2.86
CA LEU A 228 -0.26 -18.15 3.86
C LEU A 228 -0.55 -16.79 4.50
N GLY A 229 -1.02 -15.85 3.70
CA GLY A 229 -1.46 -14.53 4.18
C GLY A 229 -2.61 -14.62 5.18
N ASP A 230 -3.60 -15.51 4.98
CA ASP A 230 -4.71 -15.71 5.92
C ASP A 230 -4.24 -16.25 7.28
N GLU A 231 -3.30 -17.20 7.29
CA GLU A 231 -2.71 -17.71 8.53
C GLU A 231 -1.96 -16.61 9.31
N GLN A 232 -1.26 -15.75 8.59
CA GLN A 232 -0.55 -14.62 9.20
C GLN A 232 -1.52 -13.53 9.66
N LEU A 233 -2.58 -13.27 8.90
CA LEU A 233 -3.65 -12.35 9.25
C LEU A 233 -4.31 -12.73 10.58
N ASP A 234 -4.60 -14.02 10.80
CA ASP A 234 -5.19 -14.50 12.05
C ASP A 234 -4.28 -14.23 13.25
N ARG A 235 -2.98 -14.46 13.12
CA ARG A 235 -2.00 -14.15 14.17
C ARG A 235 -1.95 -12.66 14.50
N ASP A 236 -1.96 -11.81 13.49
CA ASP A 236 -1.91 -10.37 13.65
C ASP A 236 -3.17 -9.82 14.32
N LEU A 237 -4.34 -10.32 13.91
CA LEU A 237 -5.63 -9.95 14.50
C LEU A 237 -5.70 -10.39 15.96
N GLU A 238 -5.19 -11.59 16.28
CA GLU A 238 -5.15 -12.07 17.65
C GLU A 238 -4.18 -11.25 18.53
N LEU A 239 -3.00 -10.88 18.00
CA LEU A 239 -2.09 -9.96 18.67
C LEU A 239 -2.77 -8.61 18.98
N LEU A 240 -3.44 -8.03 18.00
CA LEU A 240 -4.18 -6.76 18.19
C LEU A 240 -5.27 -6.90 19.27
N LYS A 241 -6.03 -8.01 19.25
CA LYS A 241 -7.05 -8.29 20.28
C LYS A 241 -6.43 -8.38 21.68
N LYS A 242 -5.35 -9.12 21.84
CA LYS A 242 -4.63 -9.23 23.12
C LYS A 242 -4.17 -7.87 23.63
N CYS A 243 -3.54 -7.07 22.76
CA CYS A 243 -3.10 -5.73 23.13
C CYS A 243 -4.29 -4.84 23.58
N ARG A 244 -5.42 -4.90 22.89
CA ARG A 244 -6.64 -4.14 23.23
C ARG A 244 -7.29 -4.63 24.52
N LEU A 245 -7.44 -5.95 24.68
CA LEU A 245 -8.07 -6.58 25.84
C LEU A 245 -7.31 -6.25 27.13
N HIS A 246 -5.99 -6.39 27.11
CA HIS A 246 -5.15 -6.15 28.27
C HIS A 246 -4.75 -4.68 28.42
N ARG A 247 -5.10 -3.81 27.46
CA ARG A 247 -4.65 -2.40 27.38
C ARG A 247 -3.14 -2.26 27.51
N TRP A 248 -2.42 -3.26 27.01
CA TRP A 248 -0.98 -3.34 27.08
C TRP A 248 -0.39 -3.36 25.66
N PHE A 249 0.44 -2.39 25.35
CA PHE A 249 1.07 -2.18 24.06
C PHE A 249 2.58 -2.10 24.26
N PRO A 250 3.28 -3.24 24.22
CA PRO A 250 4.73 -3.27 24.39
C PRO A 250 5.46 -2.55 23.28
N HIS A 251 6.71 -2.16 23.51
CA HIS A 251 7.53 -1.53 22.48
C HIS A 251 7.81 -2.47 21.32
N PHE A 252 8.06 -3.74 21.63
CA PHE A 252 8.27 -4.82 20.66
C PHE A 252 7.46 -6.05 21.05
N THR A 253 7.17 -6.92 20.07
CA THR A 253 6.30 -8.10 20.28
C THR A 253 6.97 -9.20 21.09
N ASP A 254 8.29 -9.19 21.17
CA ASP A 254 9.16 -10.09 21.93
C ASP A 254 9.65 -9.47 23.26
N GLU A 255 9.04 -8.36 23.70
CA GLU A 255 9.39 -7.72 24.97
C GLU A 255 9.03 -8.61 26.15
N GLU A 256 10.04 -8.93 26.96
CA GLU A 256 9.92 -9.73 28.18
C GLU A 256 9.84 -8.86 29.43
N GLU A 257 9.38 -9.42 30.58
CA GLU A 257 9.33 -8.71 31.85
C GLU A 257 10.73 -8.35 32.40
N LYS A 258 11.76 -9.05 31.93
CA LYS A 258 13.15 -8.83 32.31
C LYS A 258 14.02 -8.67 31.09
N PRO A 259 15.13 -7.93 31.18
CA PRO A 259 16.07 -7.83 30.06
C PRO A 259 16.55 -9.23 29.63
N GLY A 260 16.23 -9.62 28.39
CA GLY A 260 16.72 -10.84 27.76
C GLY A 260 18.10 -10.66 27.14
N TYR A 261 18.67 -11.77 26.67
CA TYR A 261 19.92 -11.74 25.92
C TYR A 261 19.63 -11.46 24.43
N ILE A 262 20.51 -10.69 23.77
CA ILE A 262 20.55 -10.56 22.32
C ILE A 262 21.73 -11.37 21.79
N ASP A 263 21.53 -12.07 20.71
CA ASP A 263 22.56 -12.87 20.06
C ASP A 263 22.78 -12.43 18.60
N LEU A 264 23.86 -12.87 18.01
CA LEU A 264 24.13 -12.63 16.60
C LEU A 264 23.24 -13.51 15.72
N PRO A 265 22.96 -13.11 14.47
CA PRO A 265 22.26 -13.97 13.53
C PRO A 265 22.99 -15.29 13.30
N GLN A 266 22.25 -16.40 13.22
CA GLN A 266 22.78 -17.77 13.10
C GLN A 266 23.80 -17.93 11.95
N PHE A 267 23.57 -17.27 10.81
CA PHE A 267 24.46 -17.36 9.65
C PHE A 267 25.91 -16.91 9.94
N VAL A 268 26.12 -16.09 10.98
CA VAL A 268 27.46 -15.65 11.39
C VAL A 268 28.24 -16.84 11.97
N TYR A 269 27.61 -17.67 12.79
CA TYR A 269 28.20 -18.86 13.35
C TYR A 269 28.41 -19.96 12.32
N ASP A 270 27.48 -20.10 11.36
CA ASP A 270 27.58 -21.06 10.27
C ASP A 270 28.75 -20.73 9.33
N SER A 271 29.06 -19.44 9.11
CA SER A 271 30.19 -19.00 8.27
C SER A 271 31.54 -19.28 8.95
N GLU A 272 31.67 -19.10 10.26
CA GLU A 272 32.90 -19.40 10.99
C GLU A 272 33.21 -20.92 11.06
N GLN A 273 32.17 -21.77 11.09
CA GLN A 273 32.38 -23.22 11.03
C GLN A 273 32.90 -23.72 9.69
N LEU A 274 32.57 -23.03 8.58
CA LEU A 274 33.09 -23.34 7.24
C LEU A 274 34.57 -22.99 7.08
N ASP A 275 35.05 -21.92 7.73
CA ASP A 275 36.46 -21.50 7.65
C ASP A 275 37.42 -22.36 8.52
N LEU A 276 36.90 -23.05 9.53
CA LEU A 276 37.70 -23.94 10.37
C LEU A 276 37.87 -25.36 9.80
N THR A 277 37.26 -25.66 8.65
CA THR A 277 37.32 -26.97 7.97
C THR A 277 38.14 -26.98 6.69
N GLN A 278 38.87 -25.86 6.40
CA GLN A 278 39.91 -25.78 5.34
C GLN A 278 41.29 -25.79 5.97
#